data_ff79ad485a70b7f5182f9c5b7c4b8a8b
#
_entry.id   ff79ad485a70b7f5182f9c5b7c4b8a8b
#
_cell.length_a   1.000
_cell.length_b   1.000
_cell.length_c   1.000
_cell.angle_alpha   90.00
_cell.angle_beta   90.00
_cell.angle_gamma   90.00
#
_symmetry.space_group_name_H-M   'P 1'
#
loop_
_entity.id
_entity.type
_entity.pdbx_description
1 polymer ?
#
loop_
_entity_poly.entity_id
_entity_poly.type
_entity_poly.pdbx_seq_one_letter_code
_entity_poly.pdbx_strand_id
1 'polypeptide(L)'
;MSKYKIMTPGPVQVPENVRLARSLSTTNADLDPQFYDEYKETCELISELLHTKNETLILSGEGILGLEAACASMTEPGDRVLILDNGIYGAGFADFVSMYGGTPVMYTKDYKNTFDVDELDAYLKEDHDFKYATVVHCDTPSGMLNDIHKICPLLKSYGIMTVTDSVSGMFGNEVNVDKAQIDILCGGSQKAVSAPPGLTFVTISDEAKKAMENRKTPIASFYCNLTIFKDYYKNLWFPYTMPISDIYGLKAAMDNIAADKDLIKRHARIANATRKAIEAFGLKLHLESGFSDTVTVFDVPEGMTADDILERMREKHGIMLAGSFGELAGKVIRIGHMGASANVGDMLEVMSGLEETLIYLGWKSENSLLGVFHTEL
;
A
#
# COMPACT_ATOMS: atom_id res chain seq x y z
N MET A 1 11.99 15.82 -17.99
CA MET A 1 11.22 14.60 -18.23
C MET A 1 11.98 13.43 -17.63
N SER A 2 11.29 12.44 -17.03
CA SER A 2 11.95 11.22 -16.56
C SER A 2 12.65 10.53 -17.74
N LYS A 3 13.87 10.06 -17.54
CA LYS A 3 14.62 9.28 -18.53
C LYS A 3 13.97 7.90 -18.75
N TYR A 4 13.22 7.42 -17.75
CA TYR A 4 12.70 6.06 -17.70
C TYR A 4 11.19 6.04 -17.49
N LYS A 5 10.53 5.03 -18.04
CA LYS A 5 9.17 4.63 -17.70
C LYS A 5 9.20 3.86 -16.37
N ILE A 6 8.47 4.35 -15.38
CA ILE A 6 8.50 3.78 -14.02
C ILE A 6 7.39 2.73 -13.91
N MET A 7 7.79 1.47 -13.86
CA MET A 7 6.91 0.32 -13.70
C MET A 7 7.31 -0.49 -12.44
N THR A 8 7.81 0.24 -11.43
CA THR A 8 8.11 -0.30 -10.12
C THR A 8 6.83 -0.32 -9.26
N PRO A 9 6.74 -1.19 -8.23
CA PRO A 9 5.58 -1.25 -7.33
C PRO A 9 5.63 -0.17 -6.22
N GLY A 10 5.99 1.04 -6.61
CA GLY A 10 6.12 2.23 -5.78
C GLY A 10 7.58 2.63 -5.46
N PRO A 11 7.89 3.93 -5.63
CA PRO A 11 7.06 4.96 -6.25
C PRO A 11 6.65 4.65 -7.69
N VAL A 12 5.48 5.16 -8.11
CA VAL A 12 4.94 4.95 -9.44
C VAL A 12 5.03 6.21 -10.31
N GLN A 13 4.56 6.14 -11.55
CA GLN A 13 4.42 7.31 -12.41
C GLN A 13 3.46 8.34 -11.79
N VAL A 14 3.79 9.63 -11.94
CA VAL A 14 2.97 10.73 -11.45
C VAL A 14 2.37 11.47 -12.63
N PRO A 15 1.03 11.58 -12.76
CA PRO A 15 0.35 12.29 -13.82
C PRO A 15 0.76 13.76 -13.92
N GLU A 16 0.64 14.34 -15.11
CA GLU A 16 1.06 15.74 -15.35
C GLU A 16 0.27 16.73 -14.51
N ASN A 17 -1.05 16.58 -14.42
CA ASN A 17 -1.89 17.46 -13.60
C ASN A 17 -1.52 17.42 -12.12
N VAL A 18 -1.10 16.29 -11.59
CA VAL A 18 -0.60 16.15 -10.21
C VAL A 18 0.73 16.91 -10.03
N ARG A 19 1.64 16.81 -11.01
CA ARG A 19 2.91 17.57 -10.99
C ARG A 19 2.67 19.06 -11.11
N LEU A 20 1.72 19.49 -11.96
CA LEU A 20 1.36 20.90 -12.14
C LEU A 20 0.69 21.47 -10.88
N ALA A 21 -0.21 20.72 -10.23
CA ALA A 21 -0.82 21.13 -8.96
C ALA A 21 0.23 21.48 -7.89
N ARG A 22 1.33 20.72 -7.82
CA ARG A 22 2.44 20.98 -6.91
C ARG A 22 3.24 22.27 -7.25
N SER A 23 3.08 22.82 -8.43
CA SER A 23 3.74 24.06 -8.84
C SER A 23 2.87 25.30 -8.65
N LEU A 24 1.67 25.16 -8.12
CA LEU A 24 0.80 26.30 -7.80
C LEU A 24 1.44 27.19 -6.73
N SER A 25 1.01 28.46 -6.72
CA SER A 25 1.45 29.41 -5.69
C SER A 25 1.07 28.88 -4.30
N THR A 26 2.04 28.87 -3.40
CA THR A 26 1.83 28.44 -2.02
C THR A 26 1.26 29.57 -1.17
N THR A 27 0.66 29.22 -0.05
CA THR A 27 0.17 30.11 1.01
C THR A 27 0.89 29.84 2.33
N ASN A 28 0.41 30.37 3.42
CA ASN A 28 0.84 30.00 4.76
C ASN A 28 -0.20 29.06 5.38
N ALA A 29 0.16 27.78 5.56
CA ALA A 29 -0.74 26.75 6.06
C ALA A 29 -1.36 27.05 7.42
N ASP A 30 -0.65 27.79 8.28
CA ASP A 30 -1.08 28.09 9.65
C ASP A 30 -1.99 29.31 9.73
N LEU A 31 -2.03 30.15 8.68
CA LEU A 31 -2.73 31.44 8.68
C LEU A 31 -3.85 31.56 7.64
N ASP A 32 -3.89 30.66 6.64
CA ASP A 32 -4.84 30.72 5.56
C ASP A 32 -6.04 29.79 5.82
N PRO A 33 -7.25 30.33 6.13
CA PRO A 33 -8.43 29.49 6.34
C PRO A 33 -8.80 28.63 5.11
N GLN A 34 -8.52 29.09 3.87
CA GLN A 34 -8.83 28.33 2.68
C GLN A 34 -7.99 27.04 2.59
N PHE A 35 -6.75 27.09 3.09
CA PHE A 35 -5.92 25.88 3.15
C PHE A 35 -6.46 24.85 4.13
N TYR A 36 -7.05 25.26 5.25
CA TYR A 36 -7.75 24.34 6.16
C TYR A 36 -8.95 23.68 5.48
N ASP A 37 -9.70 24.44 4.67
CA ASP A 37 -10.82 23.90 3.89
C ASP A 37 -10.32 22.86 2.87
N GLU A 38 -9.27 23.17 2.10
CA GLU A 38 -8.69 22.26 1.11
C GLU A 38 -8.12 20.99 1.74
N TYR A 39 -7.44 21.10 2.87
CA TYR A 39 -6.94 19.94 3.62
C TYR A 39 -8.09 19.06 4.07
N LYS A 40 -9.12 19.67 4.69
CA LYS A 40 -10.30 18.95 5.18
C LYS A 40 -11.07 18.27 4.05
N GLU A 41 -11.35 18.99 2.96
CA GLU A 41 -12.01 18.43 1.77
C GLU A 41 -11.21 17.25 1.17
N THR A 42 -9.89 17.33 1.16
CA THR A 42 -9.03 16.23 0.70
C THR A 42 -9.16 15.02 1.62
N CYS A 43 -9.16 15.22 2.94
CA CYS A 43 -9.36 14.15 3.91
C CYS A 43 -10.76 13.52 3.77
N GLU A 44 -11.81 14.33 3.60
CA GLU A 44 -13.19 13.86 3.41
C GLU A 44 -13.34 13.06 2.10
N LEU A 45 -12.70 13.51 1.02
CA LEU A 45 -12.69 12.80 -0.26
C LEU A 45 -12.01 11.42 -0.12
N ILE A 46 -10.90 11.34 0.61
CA ILE A 46 -10.23 10.06 0.88
C ILE A 46 -11.18 9.13 1.65
N SER A 47 -11.85 9.62 2.69
CA SER A 47 -12.82 8.84 3.47
C SER A 47 -13.98 8.34 2.59
N GLU A 48 -14.53 9.20 1.72
CA GLU A 48 -15.59 8.84 0.78
C GLU A 48 -15.14 7.73 -0.18
N LEU A 49 -13.96 7.87 -0.76
CA LEU A 49 -13.38 6.87 -1.68
C LEU A 49 -13.05 5.53 -1.00
N LEU A 50 -12.85 5.54 0.31
CA LEU A 50 -12.67 4.35 1.15
C LEU A 50 -13.98 3.81 1.74
N HIS A 51 -15.13 4.37 1.32
CA HIS A 51 -16.47 3.98 1.73
C HIS A 51 -16.69 4.03 3.25
N THR A 52 -16.33 5.16 3.87
CA THR A 52 -16.50 5.36 5.32
C THR A 52 -16.79 6.81 5.66
N LYS A 53 -17.30 7.02 6.89
CA LYS A 53 -17.42 8.34 7.53
C LYS A 53 -16.33 8.56 8.59
N ASN A 54 -15.45 7.61 8.78
CA ASN A 54 -14.31 7.73 9.67
C ASN A 54 -13.42 8.90 9.23
N GLU A 55 -12.85 9.60 10.19
CA GLU A 55 -11.96 10.73 9.90
C GLU A 55 -10.66 10.25 9.29
N THR A 56 -10.25 10.91 8.22
CA THR A 56 -8.92 10.74 7.64
C THR A 56 -8.04 11.93 8.01
N LEU A 57 -6.79 11.66 8.34
CA LEU A 57 -5.73 12.64 8.59
C LEU A 57 -4.62 12.45 7.54
N ILE A 58 -4.06 13.54 7.03
CA ILE A 58 -2.89 13.53 6.14
C ILE A 58 -1.68 13.98 6.95
N LEU A 59 -0.61 13.17 6.93
CA LEU A 59 0.61 13.40 7.69
C LEU A 59 1.79 13.64 6.74
N SER A 60 2.76 14.46 7.19
CA SER A 60 4.03 14.72 6.50
C SER A 60 4.99 13.56 6.67
N GLY A 61 5.04 12.67 5.70
CA GLY A 61 5.89 11.48 5.66
C GLY A 61 5.29 10.45 4.70
N GLU A 62 6.06 9.48 4.27
CA GLU A 62 5.54 8.42 3.41
C GLU A 62 4.81 7.32 4.22
N GLY A 63 4.31 6.26 3.56
CA GLY A 63 3.46 5.24 4.18
C GLY A 63 3.93 4.70 5.53
N ILE A 64 5.24 4.48 5.71
CA ILE A 64 5.82 3.96 6.97
C ILE A 64 5.49 4.87 8.15
N LEU A 65 5.49 6.21 7.96
CA LEU A 65 5.11 7.12 9.03
C LEU A 65 3.68 6.87 9.52
N GLY A 66 2.74 6.59 8.61
CA GLY A 66 1.35 6.27 8.99
C GLY A 66 1.24 4.98 9.80
N LEU A 67 2.00 3.95 9.41
CA LEU A 67 2.05 2.66 10.11
C LEU A 67 2.63 2.83 11.52
N GLU A 68 3.76 3.53 11.63
CA GLU A 68 4.37 3.84 12.92
C GLU A 68 3.45 4.70 13.79
N ALA A 69 2.80 5.73 13.21
CA ALA A 69 1.90 6.61 13.94
C ALA A 69 0.67 5.86 14.50
N ALA A 70 0.12 4.90 13.74
CA ALA A 70 -0.94 4.04 14.22
C ALA A 70 -0.46 3.19 15.41
N CYS A 71 0.69 2.53 15.30
CA CYS A 71 1.26 1.73 16.40
C CYS A 71 1.61 2.60 17.62
N ALA A 72 2.28 3.74 17.42
CA ALA A 72 2.62 4.68 18.51
C ALA A 72 1.39 5.17 19.27
N SER A 73 0.32 5.46 18.53
CA SER A 73 -0.92 5.99 19.10
C SER A 73 -1.75 4.92 19.81
N MET A 74 -1.68 3.66 19.37
CA MET A 74 -2.45 2.55 19.92
C MET A 74 -1.73 1.79 21.03
N THR A 75 -0.39 1.68 20.99
CA THR A 75 0.38 0.83 21.90
C THR A 75 0.68 1.54 23.23
N GLU A 76 0.43 0.86 24.33
CA GLU A 76 0.93 1.21 25.66
C GLU A 76 1.89 0.13 26.20
N PRO A 77 2.80 0.48 27.12
CA PRO A 77 3.68 -0.52 27.70
C PRO A 77 2.92 -1.72 28.30
N GLY A 78 3.27 -2.92 27.84
CA GLY A 78 2.66 -4.16 28.26
C GLY A 78 1.45 -4.63 27.45
N ASP A 79 0.94 -3.82 26.51
CA ASP A 79 -0.12 -4.27 25.59
C ASP A 79 0.36 -5.45 24.74
N ARG A 80 -0.49 -6.47 24.61
CA ARG A 80 -0.28 -7.56 23.67
C ARG A 80 -0.89 -7.19 22.32
N VAL A 81 -0.11 -7.33 21.26
CA VAL A 81 -0.51 -7.00 19.89
C VAL A 81 -0.30 -8.21 18.99
N LEU A 82 -1.35 -8.64 18.30
CA LEU A 82 -1.28 -9.72 17.34
C LEU A 82 -0.70 -9.21 16.02
N ILE A 83 0.38 -9.82 15.56
CA ILE A 83 1.03 -9.50 14.29
C ILE A 83 0.67 -10.58 13.28
N LEU A 84 -0.16 -10.27 12.28
CA LEU A 84 -0.41 -11.18 11.17
C LEU A 84 0.75 -11.10 10.18
N ASP A 85 1.58 -12.14 10.16
CA ASP A 85 2.83 -12.19 9.42
C ASP A 85 2.80 -13.26 8.33
N ASN A 86 2.64 -12.82 7.07
CA ASN A 86 2.85 -13.60 5.87
C ASN A 86 3.62 -12.81 4.80
N GLY A 87 4.46 -11.87 5.24
CA GLY A 87 5.27 -11.03 4.37
C GLY A 87 6.18 -10.08 5.13
N ILE A 88 7.09 -9.42 4.41
CA ILE A 88 8.13 -8.57 5.00
C ILE A 88 7.53 -7.42 5.82
N TYR A 89 6.47 -6.77 5.31
CA TYR A 89 5.81 -5.68 6.03
C TYR A 89 4.96 -6.17 7.20
N GLY A 90 4.40 -7.40 7.11
CA GLY A 90 3.71 -8.04 8.22
C GLY A 90 4.65 -8.22 9.41
N ALA A 91 5.78 -8.88 9.20
CA ALA A 91 6.81 -9.05 10.24
C ALA A 91 7.31 -7.72 10.81
N GLY A 92 7.46 -6.69 9.96
CA GLY A 92 7.99 -5.38 10.35
C GLY A 92 7.17 -4.63 11.40
N PHE A 93 5.90 -4.91 11.54
CA PHE A 93 5.06 -4.31 12.60
C PHE A 93 5.53 -4.65 14.03
N ALA A 94 6.19 -5.79 14.21
CA ALA A 94 6.72 -6.20 15.51
C ALA A 94 7.73 -5.18 16.06
N ASP A 95 8.52 -4.56 15.19
CA ASP A 95 9.47 -3.52 15.57
C ASP A 95 8.75 -2.27 16.12
N PHE A 96 7.72 -1.79 15.41
CA PHE A 96 6.93 -0.64 15.87
C PHE A 96 6.28 -0.91 17.22
N VAL A 97 5.63 -2.07 17.38
CA VAL A 97 4.99 -2.45 18.64
C VAL A 97 6.00 -2.49 19.78
N SER A 98 7.18 -3.09 19.55
CA SER A 98 8.25 -3.19 20.54
C SER A 98 8.83 -1.83 20.92
N MET A 99 9.02 -0.92 19.93
CA MET A 99 9.52 0.43 20.17
C MET A 99 8.64 1.24 21.13
N TYR A 100 7.33 1.02 21.11
CA TYR A 100 6.37 1.69 22.00
C TYR A 100 6.02 0.88 23.26
N GLY A 101 6.79 -0.16 23.54
CA GLY A 101 6.71 -0.93 24.80
C GLY A 101 5.63 -2.02 24.82
N GLY A 102 5.00 -2.31 23.68
CA GLY A 102 4.09 -3.44 23.54
C GLY A 102 4.82 -4.76 23.38
N THR A 103 4.07 -5.84 23.48
CA THR A 103 4.54 -7.21 23.27
C THR A 103 3.93 -7.75 21.97
N PRO A 104 4.69 -7.84 20.88
CA PRO A 104 4.20 -8.44 19.63
C PRO A 104 4.04 -9.95 19.81
N VAL A 105 2.91 -10.48 19.36
CA VAL A 105 2.63 -11.90 19.30
C VAL A 105 2.48 -12.30 17.83
N MET A 106 3.41 -13.08 17.33
CA MET A 106 3.48 -13.40 15.89
C MET A 106 2.52 -14.54 15.55
N TYR A 107 1.65 -14.30 14.56
CA TYR A 107 0.90 -15.32 13.87
C TYR A 107 1.49 -15.44 12.45
N THR A 108 2.52 -16.26 12.32
CA THR A 108 3.31 -16.41 11.09
C THR A 108 2.79 -17.53 10.23
N LYS A 109 2.65 -17.26 8.93
CA LYS A 109 2.39 -18.23 7.86
C LYS A 109 3.54 -18.24 6.86
N ASP A 110 3.51 -19.16 5.90
CA ASP A 110 4.46 -19.11 4.81
C ASP A 110 4.21 -17.88 3.93
N TYR A 111 5.27 -17.37 3.28
CA TYR A 111 5.21 -16.13 2.48
C TYR A 111 4.76 -16.37 1.03
N LYS A 112 4.04 -17.47 0.77
CA LYS A 112 3.50 -17.81 -0.56
C LYS A 112 1.98 -17.91 -0.59
N ASN A 113 1.36 -17.92 0.58
CA ASN A 113 -0.08 -18.10 0.73
C ASN A 113 -0.72 -17.02 1.59
N THR A 114 -1.93 -16.61 1.21
CA THR A 114 -2.78 -15.73 2.04
C THR A 114 -3.22 -16.46 3.31
N PHE A 115 -3.65 -15.72 4.32
CA PHE A 115 -4.18 -16.29 5.55
C PHE A 115 -5.46 -17.08 5.29
N ASP A 116 -5.53 -18.29 5.84
CA ASP A 116 -6.76 -19.05 5.97
C ASP A 116 -7.55 -18.50 7.17
N VAL A 117 -8.79 -18.09 6.92
CA VAL A 117 -9.64 -17.44 7.93
C VAL A 117 -10.13 -18.44 8.97
N ASP A 118 -10.35 -19.70 8.60
CA ASP A 118 -10.78 -20.76 9.52
C ASP A 118 -9.64 -21.15 10.46
N GLU A 119 -8.40 -21.21 9.97
CA GLU A 119 -7.22 -21.43 10.80
C GLU A 119 -6.96 -20.25 11.75
N LEU A 120 -7.17 -19.02 11.29
CA LEU A 120 -7.06 -17.83 12.14
C LEU A 120 -8.16 -17.83 13.23
N ASP A 121 -9.39 -18.21 12.89
CA ASP A 121 -10.49 -18.35 13.84
C ASP A 121 -10.19 -19.43 14.90
N ALA A 122 -9.62 -20.57 14.49
CA ALA A 122 -9.19 -21.61 15.42
C ALA A 122 -8.11 -21.11 16.40
N TYR A 123 -7.13 -20.34 15.91
CA TYR A 123 -6.11 -19.72 16.74
C TYR A 123 -6.72 -18.74 17.75
N LEU A 124 -7.64 -17.87 17.29
CA LEU A 124 -8.28 -16.85 18.14
C LEU A 124 -9.21 -17.45 19.20
N LYS A 125 -9.76 -18.67 19.00
CA LYS A 125 -10.49 -19.39 20.04
C LYS A 125 -9.60 -19.78 21.22
N GLU A 126 -8.32 -20.03 20.98
CA GLU A 126 -7.36 -20.39 22.02
C GLU A 126 -6.75 -19.14 22.70
N ASP A 127 -6.45 -18.10 21.93
CA ASP A 127 -5.87 -16.86 22.45
C ASP A 127 -6.38 -15.64 21.66
N HIS A 128 -7.15 -14.78 22.29
CA HIS A 128 -7.69 -13.54 21.73
C HIS A 128 -7.51 -12.33 22.66
N ASP A 129 -6.66 -12.45 23.66
CA ASP A 129 -6.34 -11.33 24.57
C ASP A 129 -5.32 -10.41 23.94
N PHE A 130 -5.77 -9.63 22.94
CA PHE A 130 -4.97 -8.66 22.22
C PHE A 130 -5.67 -7.31 22.19
N LYS A 131 -4.91 -6.23 22.38
CA LYS A 131 -5.45 -4.87 22.30
C LYS A 131 -5.85 -4.53 20.86
N TYR A 132 -5.01 -4.90 19.91
CA TYR A 132 -5.26 -4.79 18.48
C TYR A 132 -4.43 -5.82 17.70
N ALA A 133 -4.76 -5.98 16.43
CA ALA A 133 -3.98 -6.77 15.48
C ALA A 133 -3.50 -5.88 14.33
N THR A 134 -2.32 -6.20 13.78
CA THR A 134 -1.82 -5.59 12.55
C THR A 134 -2.10 -6.50 11.36
N VAL A 135 -2.58 -5.92 10.26
CA VAL A 135 -2.96 -6.64 9.04
C VAL A 135 -2.36 -5.92 7.84
N VAL A 136 -1.55 -6.58 7.05
CA VAL A 136 -1.09 -6.05 5.76
C VAL A 136 -2.07 -6.46 4.67
N HIS A 137 -2.70 -5.49 4.00
CA HIS A 137 -3.60 -5.73 2.88
C HIS A 137 -2.81 -6.25 1.65
N CYS A 138 -1.72 -5.54 1.29
CA CYS A 138 -0.84 -5.95 0.20
C CYS A 138 0.63 -5.85 0.59
N ASP A 139 1.30 -6.99 0.75
CA ASP A 139 2.75 -7.05 0.94
C ASP A 139 3.45 -6.88 -0.41
N THR A 140 3.89 -5.67 -0.72
CA THR A 140 4.49 -5.33 -2.03
C THR A 140 5.72 -6.14 -2.40
N PRO A 141 6.61 -6.55 -1.45
CA PRO A 141 7.78 -7.38 -1.75
C PRO A 141 7.46 -8.72 -2.39
N SER A 142 6.40 -9.38 -1.95
CA SER A 142 5.95 -10.69 -2.43
C SER A 142 4.78 -10.61 -3.43
N GLY A 143 4.03 -9.50 -3.42
CA GLY A 143 2.78 -9.34 -4.16
C GLY A 143 1.56 -9.95 -3.47
N MET A 144 1.70 -10.36 -2.19
CA MET A 144 0.64 -10.99 -1.41
C MET A 144 -0.51 -10.02 -1.13
N LEU A 145 -1.72 -10.46 -1.41
CA LEU A 145 -2.96 -9.77 -1.03
C LEU A 145 -3.72 -10.60 0.01
N ASN A 146 -3.98 -10.01 1.16
CA ASN A 146 -4.80 -10.60 2.20
C ASN A 146 -6.24 -10.08 2.14
N ASP A 147 -7.21 -10.94 2.39
CA ASP A 147 -8.63 -10.59 2.37
C ASP A 147 -9.04 -9.84 3.65
N ILE A 148 -8.81 -8.53 3.65
CA ILE A 148 -9.15 -7.66 4.79
C ILE A 148 -10.65 -7.65 5.11
N HIS A 149 -11.51 -7.94 4.10
CA HIS A 149 -12.97 -7.99 4.28
C HIS A 149 -13.45 -9.26 5.01
N LYS A 150 -12.56 -10.25 5.21
CA LYS A 150 -12.81 -11.42 6.05
C LYS A 150 -11.99 -11.39 7.33
N ILE A 151 -10.72 -11.02 7.24
CA ILE A 151 -9.79 -11.02 8.37
C ILE A 151 -10.19 -9.99 9.43
N CYS A 152 -10.42 -8.72 9.03
CA CYS A 152 -10.72 -7.68 10.00
C CYS A 152 -12.07 -7.87 10.73
N PRO A 153 -13.18 -8.26 10.05
CA PRO A 153 -14.41 -8.61 10.77
C PRO A 153 -14.26 -9.80 11.73
N LEU A 154 -13.45 -10.80 11.38
CA LEU A 154 -13.15 -11.89 12.29
C LEU A 154 -12.44 -11.40 13.55
N LEU A 155 -11.37 -10.62 13.41
CA LEU A 155 -10.65 -10.01 14.54
C LEU A 155 -11.61 -9.17 15.41
N LYS A 156 -12.45 -8.36 14.77
CA LYS A 156 -13.45 -7.52 15.45
C LYS A 156 -14.47 -8.34 16.24
N SER A 157 -14.85 -9.54 15.76
CA SER A 157 -15.78 -10.43 16.47
C SER A 157 -15.22 -10.95 17.81
N TYR A 158 -13.90 -10.95 17.95
CA TYR A 158 -13.18 -11.26 19.20
C TYR A 158 -12.86 -10.01 20.05
N GLY A 159 -13.36 -8.82 19.64
CA GLY A 159 -13.09 -7.55 20.33
C GLY A 159 -11.70 -6.97 20.08
N ILE A 160 -10.98 -7.50 19.09
CA ILE A 160 -9.63 -7.05 18.72
C ILE A 160 -9.75 -5.93 17.69
N MET A 161 -9.20 -4.74 17.98
CA MET A 161 -9.12 -3.64 17.01
C MET A 161 -8.10 -3.95 15.92
N THR A 162 -8.20 -3.27 14.77
CA THR A 162 -7.31 -3.50 13.63
C THR A 162 -6.52 -2.27 13.24
N VAL A 163 -5.22 -2.45 13.00
CA VAL A 163 -4.34 -1.51 12.31
C VAL A 163 -3.98 -2.14 10.97
N THR A 164 -4.51 -1.59 9.88
CA THR A 164 -4.40 -2.18 8.54
C THR A 164 -3.49 -1.35 7.66
N ASP A 165 -2.42 -1.96 7.17
CA ASP A 165 -1.56 -1.42 6.11
C ASP A 165 -2.22 -1.67 4.75
N SER A 166 -2.74 -0.63 4.13
CA SER A 166 -3.21 -0.67 2.76
C SER A 166 -2.42 0.26 1.83
N VAL A 167 -1.21 0.62 2.21
CA VAL A 167 -0.34 1.52 1.42
C VAL A 167 -0.21 1.06 -0.02
N SER A 168 -0.03 -0.23 -0.25
CA SER A 168 0.08 -0.82 -1.59
C SER A 168 -1.20 -1.43 -2.14
N GLY A 169 -2.21 -1.61 -1.30
CA GLY A 169 -3.46 -2.28 -1.68
C GLY A 169 -4.54 -1.31 -2.17
N MET A 170 -4.76 -0.21 -1.44
CA MET A 170 -5.87 0.69 -1.71
C MET A 170 -5.77 1.36 -3.09
N PHE A 171 -6.94 1.63 -3.67
CA PHE A 171 -7.11 2.20 -5.00
C PHE A 171 -6.57 1.34 -6.17
N GLY A 172 -6.01 0.18 -5.88
CA GLY A 172 -5.69 -0.83 -6.88
C GLY A 172 -6.40 -2.15 -6.63
N ASN A 173 -6.74 -2.42 -5.38
CA ASN A 173 -7.64 -3.49 -4.94
C ASN A 173 -8.84 -2.88 -4.21
N GLU A 174 -9.93 -3.63 -4.09
CA GLU A 174 -11.14 -3.17 -3.39
C GLU A 174 -10.83 -2.92 -1.90
N VAL A 175 -11.23 -1.74 -1.41
CA VAL A 175 -11.22 -1.39 0.01
C VAL A 175 -12.55 -0.74 0.36
N ASN A 176 -13.23 -1.30 1.34
CA ASN A 176 -14.42 -0.71 1.95
C ASN A 176 -14.24 -0.80 3.47
N VAL A 177 -13.87 0.31 4.09
CA VAL A 177 -13.51 0.39 5.51
C VAL A 177 -14.66 -0.02 6.41
N ASP A 178 -15.88 0.47 6.12
CA ASP A 178 -17.05 0.15 6.96
C ASP A 178 -17.44 -1.33 6.84
N LYS A 179 -17.43 -1.90 5.62
CA LYS A 179 -17.73 -3.33 5.40
C LYS A 179 -16.67 -4.23 6.04
N ALA A 180 -15.40 -3.84 5.96
CA ALA A 180 -14.29 -4.57 6.57
C ALA A 180 -14.13 -4.28 8.06
N GLN A 181 -14.90 -3.36 8.65
CA GLN A 181 -14.85 -2.99 10.07
C GLN A 181 -13.44 -2.62 10.55
N ILE A 182 -12.70 -1.88 9.72
CA ILE A 182 -11.32 -1.49 10.00
C ILE A 182 -11.30 -0.31 10.97
N ASP A 183 -10.48 -0.42 12.03
CA ASP A 183 -10.36 0.66 13.02
C ASP A 183 -9.35 1.73 12.59
N ILE A 184 -8.18 1.33 12.08
CA ILE A 184 -7.19 2.24 11.51
C ILE A 184 -6.72 1.68 10.18
N LEU A 185 -6.86 2.48 9.10
CA LEU A 185 -6.35 2.16 7.77
C LEU A 185 -5.28 3.16 7.37
N CYS A 186 -4.11 2.66 6.97
CA CYS A 186 -2.98 3.49 6.53
C CYS A 186 -2.79 3.40 5.03
N GLY A 187 -2.53 4.56 4.39
CA GLY A 187 -2.26 4.71 2.97
C GLY A 187 -1.04 5.59 2.68
N GLY A 188 -0.59 5.59 1.45
CA GLY A 188 0.57 6.38 1.03
C GLY A 188 0.41 6.98 -0.37
N SER A 189 0.96 8.18 -0.55
CA SER A 189 0.80 8.97 -1.77
C SER A 189 1.48 8.35 -3.00
N GLN A 190 2.58 7.61 -2.82
CA GLN A 190 3.49 7.16 -3.89
C GLN A 190 3.12 5.83 -4.54
N LYS A 191 1.99 5.22 -4.17
CA LYS A 191 1.49 3.94 -4.67
C LYS A 191 0.37 4.16 -5.69
N ALA A 192 -0.72 3.40 -5.65
CA ALA A 192 -1.82 3.54 -6.61
C ALA A 192 -2.46 4.94 -6.65
N VAL A 193 -2.27 5.74 -5.63
CA VAL A 193 -2.63 7.17 -5.60
C VAL A 193 -1.92 7.98 -6.68
N SER A 194 -0.69 7.60 -7.05
CA SER A 194 0.09 8.26 -8.11
C SER A 194 0.42 9.73 -7.84
N ALA A 195 0.61 10.07 -6.58
CA ALA A 195 1.27 11.31 -6.16
C ALA A 195 2.74 11.04 -5.79
N PRO A 196 3.61 12.04 -5.70
CA PRO A 196 4.98 11.86 -5.23
C PRO A 196 5.03 11.31 -3.80
N PRO A 197 6.12 10.60 -3.40
CA PRO A 197 6.33 10.22 -2.02
C PRO A 197 6.44 11.47 -1.12
N GLY A 198 5.98 11.36 0.13
CA GLY A 198 6.07 12.44 1.12
C GLY A 198 4.82 12.64 1.95
N LEU A 199 3.71 12.00 1.59
CA LEU A 199 2.48 12.01 2.38
C LEU A 199 1.99 10.59 2.67
N THR A 200 1.53 10.41 3.90
CA THR A 200 0.69 9.29 4.31
C THR A 200 -0.66 9.82 4.77
N PHE A 201 -1.69 9.00 4.69
CA PHE A 201 -2.99 9.32 5.27
C PHE A 201 -3.48 8.14 6.08
N VAL A 202 -4.15 8.47 7.19
CA VAL A 202 -4.62 7.52 8.19
C VAL A 202 -6.10 7.76 8.44
N THR A 203 -6.92 6.77 8.15
CA THR A 203 -8.37 6.78 8.40
C THR A 203 -8.65 6.09 9.73
N ILE A 204 -9.38 6.74 10.65
CA ILE A 204 -9.44 6.36 12.07
C ILE A 204 -10.89 6.25 12.51
N SER A 205 -11.29 5.08 13.04
CA SER A 205 -12.62 4.86 13.62
C SER A 205 -12.83 5.64 14.93
N ASP A 206 -14.08 5.91 15.28
CA ASP A 206 -14.41 6.53 16.57
C ASP A 206 -13.99 5.64 17.76
N GLU A 207 -13.96 4.32 17.58
CA GLU A 207 -13.49 3.39 18.61
C GLU A 207 -11.97 3.52 18.81
N ALA A 208 -11.20 3.59 17.72
CA ALA A 208 -9.76 3.81 17.79
C ALA A 208 -9.43 5.18 18.42
N LYS A 209 -10.17 6.26 18.05
CA LYS A 209 -10.00 7.58 18.68
C LYS A 209 -10.22 7.50 20.20
N LYS A 210 -11.31 6.86 20.64
CA LYS A 210 -11.58 6.66 22.06
C LYS A 210 -10.50 5.85 22.75
N ALA A 211 -9.97 4.82 22.11
CA ALA A 211 -8.87 4.02 22.66
C ALA A 211 -7.61 4.86 22.86
N MET A 212 -7.26 5.71 21.87
CA MET A 212 -6.13 6.63 21.98
C MET A 212 -6.32 7.70 23.06
N GLU A 213 -7.54 8.25 23.21
CA GLU A 213 -7.86 9.27 24.22
C GLU A 213 -7.90 8.70 25.63
N ASN A 214 -8.27 7.44 25.81
CA ASN A 214 -8.38 6.77 27.11
C ASN A 214 -7.05 6.12 27.58
N ARG A 215 -5.95 6.38 26.90
CA ARG A 215 -4.63 5.88 27.29
C ARG A 215 -4.26 6.33 28.71
N LYS A 216 -3.53 5.47 29.39
CA LYS A 216 -2.98 5.74 30.74
C LYS A 216 -1.60 6.38 30.67
N THR A 217 -0.90 6.19 29.53
CA THR A 217 0.44 6.70 29.30
C THR A 217 0.46 7.68 28.11
N PRO A 218 1.30 8.74 28.16
CA PRO A 218 1.47 9.63 27.01
C PRO A 218 1.98 8.86 25.78
N ILE A 219 1.57 9.30 24.59
CA ILE A 219 2.15 8.79 23.33
C ILE A 219 3.60 9.30 23.24
N ALA A 220 4.56 8.37 23.14
CA ALA A 220 6.00 8.66 23.20
C ALA A 220 6.55 9.18 21.85
N SER A 221 5.80 10.00 21.16
CA SER A 221 6.19 10.63 19.90
C SER A 221 5.43 11.94 19.72
N PHE A 222 6.01 12.91 19.02
CA PHE A 222 5.29 14.09 18.56
C PHE A 222 4.68 13.86 17.18
N TYR A 223 5.51 13.53 16.17
CA TYR A 223 5.04 13.32 14.79
C TYR A 223 4.14 12.10 14.62
N CYS A 224 4.44 10.99 15.32
CA CYS A 224 3.66 9.76 15.30
C CYS A 224 2.50 9.75 16.31
N ASN A 225 2.03 10.91 16.74
CA ASN A 225 0.90 11.07 17.64
C ASN A 225 -0.34 11.54 16.88
N LEU A 226 -1.26 10.63 16.57
CA LEU A 226 -2.47 10.96 15.81
C LEU A 226 -3.42 11.89 16.59
N THR A 227 -3.35 11.91 17.92
CA THR A 227 -4.25 12.73 18.76
C THR A 227 -3.95 14.22 18.71
N ILE A 228 -2.76 14.64 18.27
CA ILE A 228 -2.41 16.06 18.21
C ILE A 228 -3.17 16.82 17.13
N PHE A 229 -3.81 16.13 16.17
CA PHE A 229 -4.69 16.73 15.17
C PHE A 229 -6.11 16.97 15.68
N LYS A 230 -6.41 16.58 16.91
CA LYS A 230 -7.75 16.78 17.47
C LYS A 230 -8.20 18.23 17.37
N ASP A 231 -9.40 18.43 16.82
CA ASP A 231 -9.99 19.75 16.60
C ASP A 231 -9.16 20.73 15.72
N TYR A 232 -8.21 20.22 14.89
CA TYR A 232 -7.34 21.06 14.06
C TYR A 232 -8.13 22.08 13.22
N TYR A 233 -9.23 21.64 12.61
CA TYR A 233 -10.08 22.46 11.75
C TYR A 233 -10.87 23.49 12.55
N LYS A 234 -11.44 23.09 13.68
CA LYS A 234 -12.20 24.00 14.57
C LYS A 234 -11.32 25.10 15.16
N ASN A 235 -10.08 24.76 15.49
CA ASN A 235 -9.13 25.66 16.13
C ASN A 235 -8.29 26.44 15.09
N LEU A 236 -8.39 26.12 13.81
CA LEU A 236 -7.52 26.59 12.73
C LEU A 236 -6.04 26.50 13.15
N TRP A 237 -5.63 25.30 13.54
CA TRP A 237 -4.29 25.05 14.05
C TRP A 237 -3.80 23.65 13.67
N PHE A 238 -2.68 23.59 12.95
CA PHE A 238 -1.97 22.36 12.70
C PHE A 238 -0.86 22.15 13.73
N PRO A 239 -0.56 20.90 14.13
CA PRO A 239 0.49 20.64 15.11
C PRO A 239 1.89 20.95 14.61
N TYR A 240 2.08 21.02 13.30
CA TYR A 240 3.31 21.39 12.61
C TYR A 240 2.97 21.91 11.20
N THR A 241 3.90 22.62 10.57
CA THR A 241 3.68 23.22 9.25
C THR A 241 3.43 22.16 8.20
N MET A 242 2.27 22.24 7.54
CA MET A 242 1.84 21.27 6.54
C MET A 242 2.53 21.50 5.18
N PRO A 243 2.86 20.43 4.42
CA PRO A 243 3.52 20.54 3.13
C PRO A 243 2.53 20.89 2.01
N ILE A 244 2.25 22.17 1.85
CA ILE A 244 1.18 22.72 1.00
C ILE A 244 1.22 22.18 -0.42
N SER A 245 2.37 22.25 -1.09
CA SER A 245 2.53 21.78 -2.47
C SER A 245 2.26 20.28 -2.61
N ASP A 246 2.62 19.48 -1.61
CA ASP A 246 2.38 18.04 -1.63
C ASP A 246 0.90 17.73 -1.43
N ILE A 247 0.20 18.52 -0.59
CA ILE A 247 -1.25 18.39 -0.36
C ILE A 247 -2.02 18.79 -1.63
N TYR A 248 -1.63 19.85 -2.33
CA TYR A 248 -2.21 20.20 -3.63
C TYR A 248 -2.03 19.06 -4.66
N GLY A 249 -0.85 18.45 -4.69
CA GLY A 249 -0.60 17.30 -5.53
C GLY A 249 -1.44 16.07 -5.13
N LEU A 250 -1.58 15.82 -3.84
CA LEU A 250 -2.42 14.74 -3.34
C LEU A 250 -3.90 14.96 -3.69
N LYS A 251 -4.42 16.18 -3.50
CA LYS A 251 -5.79 16.50 -3.89
C LYS A 251 -6.03 16.24 -5.37
N ALA A 252 -5.17 16.71 -6.26
CA ALA A 252 -5.28 16.45 -7.69
C ALA A 252 -5.24 14.94 -8.04
N ALA A 253 -4.45 14.16 -7.30
CA ALA A 253 -4.41 12.71 -7.46
C ALA A 253 -5.71 12.04 -6.98
N MET A 254 -6.29 12.49 -5.86
CA MET A 254 -7.58 12.00 -5.37
C MET A 254 -8.73 12.36 -6.31
N ASP A 255 -8.71 13.56 -6.91
CA ASP A 255 -9.67 13.96 -7.93
C ASP A 255 -9.59 13.05 -9.17
N ASN A 256 -8.38 12.64 -9.59
CA ASN A 256 -8.20 11.65 -10.66
C ASN A 256 -8.82 10.28 -10.29
N ILE A 257 -8.62 9.82 -9.06
CA ILE A 257 -9.21 8.56 -8.56
C ILE A 257 -10.74 8.65 -8.54
N ALA A 258 -11.29 9.74 -8.03
CA ALA A 258 -12.74 9.95 -7.96
C ALA A 258 -13.39 9.98 -9.36
N ALA A 259 -12.68 10.52 -10.35
CA ALA A 259 -13.14 10.57 -11.73
C ALA A 259 -13.06 9.22 -12.48
N ASP A 260 -12.21 8.30 -12.03
CA ASP A 260 -11.92 7.04 -12.72
C ASP A 260 -12.82 5.90 -12.23
N LYS A 261 -13.95 5.71 -12.89
CA LYS A 261 -14.93 4.68 -12.53
C LYS A 261 -14.53 3.24 -12.91
N ASP A 262 -13.48 3.08 -13.70
CA ASP A 262 -12.95 1.76 -14.10
C ASP A 262 -11.68 1.37 -13.31
N LEU A 263 -11.28 2.18 -12.34
CA LEU A 263 -10.00 2.08 -11.65
C LEU A 263 -9.69 0.65 -11.17
N ILE A 264 -10.51 0.10 -10.31
CA ILE A 264 -10.31 -1.25 -9.71
C ILE A 264 -10.41 -2.35 -10.77
N LYS A 265 -11.42 -2.27 -11.66
CA LYS A 265 -11.60 -3.26 -12.72
C LYS A 265 -10.42 -3.27 -13.71
N ARG A 266 -9.87 -2.09 -14.03
CA ARG A 266 -8.70 -1.97 -14.89
C ARG A 266 -7.47 -2.59 -14.26
N HIS A 267 -7.23 -2.36 -12.95
CA HIS A 267 -6.16 -3.03 -12.23
C HIS A 267 -6.31 -4.54 -12.28
N ALA A 268 -7.47 -5.06 -11.93
CA ALA A 268 -7.76 -6.50 -11.95
C ALA A 268 -7.55 -7.13 -13.34
N ARG A 269 -8.04 -6.47 -14.40
CA ARG A 269 -7.86 -6.95 -15.78
C ARG A 269 -6.40 -7.00 -16.19
N ILE A 270 -5.65 -5.92 -15.97
CA ILE A 270 -4.22 -5.84 -16.30
C ILE A 270 -3.42 -6.87 -15.48
N ALA A 271 -3.68 -6.98 -14.19
CA ALA A 271 -3.01 -7.93 -13.31
C ALA A 271 -3.24 -9.38 -13.76
N ASN A 272 -4.49 -9.73 -14.07
CA ASN A 272 -4.82 -11.07 -14.55
C ASN A 272 -4.13 -11.39 -15.88
N ALA A 273 -4.19 -10.47 -16.86
CA ALA A 273 -3.50 -10.63 -18.13
C ALA A 273 -1.98 -10.76 -17.95
N THR A 274 -1.39 -9.98 -17.02
CA THR A 274 0.04 -10.05 -16.71
C THR A 274 0.42 -11.41 -16.14
N ARG A 275 -0.31 -11.91 -15.12
CA ARG A 275 -0.05 -13.23 -14.52
C ARG A 275 -0.16 -14.36 -15.52
N LYS A 276 -1.21 -14.37 -16.34
CA LYS A 276 -1.40 -15.38 -17.40
C LYS A 276 -0.29 -15.35 -18.44
N ALA A 277 0.17 -14.15 -18.83
CA ALA A 277 1.28 -14.02 -19.77
C ALA A 277 2.58 -14.57 -19.17
N ILE A 278 2.89 -14.26 -17.90
CA ILE A 278 4.06 -14.78 -17.19
C ILE A 278 4.03 -16.31 -17.15
N GLU A 279 2.91 -16.93 -16.76
CA GLU A 279 2.78 -18.39 -16.68
C GLU A 279 2.87 -19.05 -18.07
N ALA A 280 2.17 -18.51 -19.08
CA ALA A 280 2.20 -19.04 -20.44
C ALA A 280 3.58 -18.94 -21.09
N PHE A 281 4.37 -17.94 -20.70
CA PHE A 281 5.76 -17.78 -21.16
C PHE A 281 6.72 -18.78 -20.48
N GLY A 282 6.22 -19.57 -19.51
CA GLY A 282 6.95 -20.60 -18.78
C GLY A 282 7.66 -20.08 -17.53
N LEU A 283 7.40 -18.83 -17.11
CA LEU A 283 7.92 -18.27 -15.88
C LEU A 283 7.03 -18.69 -14.68
N LYS A 284 7.61 -18.70 -13.51
CA LYS A 284 6.90 -19.09 -12.28
C LYS A 284 6.49 -17.85 -11.49
N LEU A 285 5.20 -17.70 -11.23
CA LEU A 285 4.72 -16.74 -10.25
C LEU A 285 5.28 -17.08 -8.86
N HIS A 286 5.63 -16.05 -8.10
CA HIS A 286 6.24 -16.24 -6.78
C HIS A 286 5.26 -16.83 -5.78
N LEU A 287 4.01 -16.35 -5.79
CA LEU A 287 2.95 -16.77 -4.87
C LEU A 287 2.20 -18.00 -5.40
N GLU A 288 1.56 -18.73 -4.47
CA GLU A 288 0.63 -19.80 -4.75
C GLU A 288 -0.83 -19.35 -4.62
N SER A 289 -1.10 -18.32 -3.78
CA SER A 289 -2.43 -17.72 -3.61
C SER A 289 -2.32 -16.25 -3.19
N GLY A 290 -3.45 -15.52 -3.18
CA GLY A 290 -3.51 -14.14 -2.67
C GLY A 290 -2.76 -13.14 -3.56
N PHE A 291 -3.00 -13.17 -4.88
CA PHE A 291 -2.34 -12.26 -5.82
C PHE A 291 -2.95 -10.86 -5.79
N SER A 292 -2.10 -9.84 -5.59
CA SER A 292 -2.50 -8.45 -5.69
C SER A 292 -2.76 -8.01 -7.14
N ASP A 293 -3.68 -7.06 -7.31
CA ASP A 293 -3.93 -6.42 -8.59
C ASP A 293 -3.05 -5.18 -8.83
N THR A 294 -2.12 -4.87 -7.91
CA THR A 294 -1.20 -3.72 -8.03
C THR A 294 0.20 -4.10 -8.47
N VAL A 295 0.59 -5.34 -8.29
CA VAL A 295 1.94 -5.84 -8.58
C VAL A 295 1.89 -7.32 -8.97
N THR A 296 2.65 -7.70 -10.00
CA THR A 296 2.92 -9.10 -10.34
C THR A 296 4.37 -9.43 -10.00
N VAL A 297 4.57 -10.53 -9.29
CA VAL A 297 5.89 -10.99 -8.84
C VAL A 297 6.15 -12.40 -9.40
N PHE A 298 7.30 -12.58 -10.04
CA PHE A 298 7.74 -13.87 -10.55
C PHE A 298 9.17 -14.19 -10.12
N ASP A 299 9.46 -15.47 -9.98
CA ASP A 299 10.78 -15.95 -9.59
C ASP A 299 11.79 -15.71 -10.72
N VAL A 300 13.01 -15.30 -10.37
CA VAL A 300 14.10 -15.16 -11.34
C VAL A 300 14.39 -16.53 -11.97
N PRO A 301 14.41 -16.63 -13.33
CA PRO A 301 14.65 -17.90 -14.01
C PRO A 301 16.01 -18.49 -13.69
N GLU A 302 16.11 -19.82 -13.63
CA GLU A 302 17.36 -20.51 -13.42
C GLU A 302 18.42 -20.11 -14.47
N GLY A 303 19.63 -19.85 -14.02
CA GLY A 303 20.75 -19.41 -14.87
C GLY A 303 20.77 -17.91 -15.20
N MET A 304 19.83 -17.13 -14.65
CA MET A 304 19.80 -15.66 -14.77
C MET A 304 19.96 -15.00 -13.40
N THR A 305 20.27 -13.72 -13.40
CA THR A 305 20.24 -12.89 -12.19
C THR A 305 19.18 -11.81 -12.30
N ALA A 306 18.64 -11.36 -11.15
CA ALA A 306 17.72 -10.24 -11.15
C ALA A 306 18.35 -8.98 -11.74
N ASP A 307 19.62 -8.76 -11.43
CA ASP A 307 20.37 -7.58 -11.88
C ASP A 307 20.51 -7.55 -13.41
N ASP A 308 20.81 -8.67 -14.07
CA ASP A 308 20.91 -8.73 -15.54
C ASP A 308 19.57 -8.37 -16.21
N ILE A 309 18.45 -8.87 -15.67
CA ILE A 309 17.11 -8.57 -16.17
C ILE A 309 16.80 -7.09 -15.96
N LEU A 310 16.97 -6.57 -14.77
CA LEU A 310 16.63 -5.19 -14.40
C LEU A 310 17.49 -4.17 -15.14
N GLU A 311 18.81 -4.43 -15.25
CA GLU A 311 19.73 -3.56 -15.96
C GLU A 311 19.37 -3.48 -17.44
N ARG A 312 19.11 -4.63 -18.09
CA ARG A 312 18.75 -4.64 -19.50
C ARG A 312 17.40 -3.97 -19.75
N MET A 313 16.38 -4.21 -18.92
CA MET A 313 15.09 -3.49 -19.00
C MET A 313 15.31 -1.97 -18.92
N ARG A 314 16.13 -1.52 -18.01
CA ARG A 314 16.44 -0.10 -17.82
C ARG A 314 17.23 0.50 -18.96
N GLU A 315 18.35 -0.12 -19.36
CA GLU A 315 19.30 0.48 -20.31
C GLU A 315 18.86 0.30 -21.76
N LYS A 316 18.25 -0.84 -22.11
CA LYS A 316 17.84 -1.15 -23.47
C LYS A 316 16.43 -0.64 -23.78
N HIS A 317 15.49 -0.80 -22.84
CA HIS A 317 14.08 -0.47 -23.06
C HIS A 317 13.63 0.82 -22.37
N GLY A 318 14.46 1.41 -21.53
CA GLY A 318 14.08 2.61 -20.79
C GLY A 318 13.00 2.38 -19.73
N ILE A 319 12.82 1.14 -19.26
CA ILE A 319 11.77 0.72 -18.33
C ILE A 319 12.40 0.31 -17.00
N MET A 320 11.94 0.90 -15.91
CA MET A 320 12.34 0.53 -14.57
C MET A 320 11.34 -0.48 -13.98
N LEU A 321 11.78 -1.72 -13.83
CA LEU A 321 11.16 -2.73 -12.96
C LEU A 321 11.87 -2.74 -11.60
N ALA A 322 11.45 -3.61 -10.68
CA ALA A 322 12.08 -3.76 -9.38
C ALA A 322 12.41 -5.23 -9.08
N GLY A 323 13.55 -5.46 -8.43
CA GLY A 323 13.77 -6.66 -7.63
C GLY A 323 13.04 -6.55 -6.29
N SER A 324 13.49 -7.32 -5.30
CA SER A 324 12.97 -7.24 -3.94
C SER A 324 14.11 -7.14 -2.93
N PHE A 325 13.80 -7.16 -1.65
CA PHE A 325 14.75 -7.02 -0.54
C PHE A 325 14.46 -8.07 0.55
N GLY A 326 15.27 -8.05 1.62
CA GLY A 326 15.16 -9.05 2.68
C GLY A 326 15.35 -10.46 2.13
N GLU A 327 14.50 -11.38 2.49
CA GLU A 327 14.57 -12.78 2.06
C GLU A 327 14.35 -12.99 0.56
N LEU A 328 13.72 -12.03 -0.12
CA LEU A 328 13.44 -12.06 -1.56
C LEU A 328 14.50 -11.34 -2.41
N ALA A 329 15.57 -10.82 -1.80
CA ALA A 329 16.64 -10.12 -2.50
C ALA A 329 17.28 -11.01 -3.58
N GLY A 330 17.30 -10.54 -4.83
CA GLY A 330 17.85 -11.27 -5.98
C GLY A 330 17.07 -12.48 -6.46
N LYS A 331 15.94 -12.83 -5.82
CA LYS A 331 15.17 -14.04 -6.12
C LYS A 331 13.96 -13.79 -7.02
N VAL A 332 13.46 -12.55 -7.05
CA VAL A 332 12.23 -12.20 -7.76
C VAL A 332 12.36 -10.91 -8.56
N ILE A 333 11.52 -10.80 -9.58
CA ILE A 333 11.26 -9.56 -10.32
C ILE A 333 9.82 -9.13 -10.05
N ARG A 334 9.62 -7.82 -9.85
CA ARG A 334 8.32 -7.20 -9.59
C ARG A 334 7.97 -6.24 -10.71
N ILE A 335 6.78 -6.43 -11.28
CA ILE A 335 6.17 -5.53 -12.27
C ILE A 335 5.08 -4.76 -11.55
N GLY A 336 5.29 -3.45 -11.34
CA GLY A 336 4.29 -2.58 -10.72
C GLY A 336 3.32 -2.06 -11.78
N HIS A 337 2.07 -2.47 -11.69
CA HIS A 337 0.97 -2.00 -12.53
C HIS A 337 -0.11 -1.37 -11.65
N MET A 338 0.23 -0.28 -10.95
CA MET A 338 -0.66 0.41 -10.02
C MET A 338 -0.80 1.89 -10.37
N GLY A 339 -1.96 2.46 -10.09
CA GLY A 339 -2.28 3.86 -10.33
C GLY A 339 -2.07 4.25 -11.79
N ALA A 340 -1.32 5.32 -12.05
CA ALA A 340 -1.03 5.81 -13.40
C ALA A 340 -0.24 4.80 -14.25
N SER A 341 0.49 3.87 -13.63
CA SER A 341 1.19 2.79 -14.33
C SER A 341 0.27 1.62 -14.72
N ALA A 342 -0.97 1.59 -14.21
CA ALA A 342 -1.98 0.59 -14.60
C ALA A 342 -2.68 1.01 -15.89
N ASN A 343 -1.94 1.05 -16.98
CA ASN A 343 -2.49 1.31 -18.32
C ASN A 343 -1.96 0.32 -19.34
N VAL A 344 -2.80 0.00 -20.32
CA VAL A 344 -2.52 -1.04 -21.33
C VAL A 344 -1.29 -0.69 -22.17
N GLY A 345 -1.14 0.58 -22.58
CA GLY A 345 -0.02 1.00 -23.44
C GLY A 345 1.34 0.75 -22.78
N ASP A 346 1.50 1.17 -21.52
CA ASP A 346 2.73 0.94 -20.76
C ASP A 346 2.99 -0.54 -20.52
N MET A 347 1.95 -1.32 -20.25
CA MET A 347 2.09 -2.77 -20.03
C MET A 347 2.47 -3.52 -21.30
N LEU A 348 1.97 -3.12 -22.47
CA LEU A 348 2.41 -3.70 -23.75
C LEU A 348 3.91 -3.47 -23.97
N GLU A 349 4.42 -2.27 -23.66
CA GLU A 349 5.87 -2.00 -23.74
C GLU A 349 6.67 -2.84 -22.74
N VAL A 350 6.15 -3.00 -21.50
CA VAL A 350 6.77 -3.87 -20.49
C VAL A 350 6.85 -5.31 -20.98
N MET A 351 5.73 -5.87 -21.49
CA MET A 351 5.69 -7.25 -21.97
C MET A 351 6.65 -7.46 -23.14
N SER A 352 6.67 -6.53 -24.10
CA SER A 352 7.60 -6.59 -25.24
C SER A 352 9.06 -6.51 -24.81
N GLY A 353 9.41 -5.56 -23.92
CA GLY A 353 10.78 -5.39 -23.42
C GLY A 353 11.25 -6.56 -22.58
N LEU A 354 10.37 -7.09 -21.72
CA LEU A 354 10.68 -8.24 -20.87
C LEU A 354 10.87 -9.52 -21.71
N GLU A 355 10.03 -9.77 -22.72
CA GLU A 355 10.17 -10.87 -23.65
C GLU A 355 11.53 -10.81 -24.35
N GLU A 356 11.88 -9.66 -24.97
CA GLU A 356 13.17 -9.48 -25.63
C GLU A 356 14.35 -9.67 -24.66
N THR A 357 14.22 -9.13 -23.45
CA THR A 357 15.25 -9.23 -22.41
C THR A 357 15.52 -10.68 -22.02
N LEU A 358 14.47 -11.44 -21.72
CA LEU A 358 14.61 -12.84 -21.28
C LEU A 358 15.13 -13.74 -22.41
N ILE A 359 14.65 -13.56 -23.65
CA ILE A 359 15.17 -14.29 -24.82
C ILE A 359 16.65 -13.97 -25.04
N TYR A 360 17.05 -12.71 -24.93
CA TYR A 360 18.46 -12.31 -25.05
C TYR A 360 19.36 -12.99 -23.98
N LEU A 361 18.83 -13.14 -22.77
CA LEU A 361 19.53 -13.83 -21.65
C LEU A 361 19.47 -15.37 -21.78
N GLY A 362 18.84 -15.91 -22.83
CA GLY A 362 18.83 -17.34 -23.14
C GLY A 362 17.55 -18.07 -22.77
N TRP A 363 16.50 -17.37 -22.29
CA TRP A 363 15.19 -18.00 -22.05
C TRP A 363 14.57 -18.49 -23.35
N LYS A 364 13.90 -19.63 -23.28
CA LYS A 364 13.18 -20.21 -24.42
C LYS A 364 11.74 -20.44 -24.04
N SER A 365 10.83 -19.95 -24.87
CA SER A 365 9.40 -20.18 -24.74
C SER A 365 8.78 -20.43 -26.11
N GLU A 366 7.74 -21.23 -26.16
CA GLU A 366 6.93 -21.43 -27.36
C GLU A 366 5.85 -20.36 -27.53
N ASN A 367 5.54 -19.64 -26.44
CA ASN A 367 4.54 -18.56 -26.41
C ASN A 367 5.23 -17.19 -26.42
N SER A 368 4.51 -16.18 -26.89
CA SER A 368 4.92 -14.78 -26.76
C SER A 368 4.29 -14.17 -25.50
N LEU A 369 5.11 -13.57 -24.65
CA LEU A 369 4.65 -12.84 -23.45
C LEU A 369 3.70 -11.70 -23.85
N LEU A 370 4.10 -10.90 -24.85
CA LEU A 370 3.30 -9.82 -25.42
C LEU A 370 2.00 -10.33 -26.03
N GLY A 371 2.08 -11.43 -26.82
CA GLY A 371 0.93 -12.00 -27.50
C GLY A 371 -0.13 -12.52 -26.54
N VAL A 372 0.28 -13.26 -25.51
CA VAL A 372 -0.65 -13.75 -24.48
C VAL A 372 -1.26 -12.61 -23.70
N PHE A 373 -0.45 -11.63 -23.24
CA PHE A 373 -0.97 -10.47 -22.54
C PHE A 373 -2.04 -9.74 -23.34
N HIS A 374 -1.80 -9.50 -24.64
CA HIS A 374 -2.77 -8.83 -25.52
C HIS A 374 -4.09 -9.63 -25.68
N THR A 375 -4.00 -10.96 -25.70
CA THR A 375 -5.19 -11.82 -25.86
C THR A 375 -6.03 -11.87 -24.59
N GLU A 376 -5.41 -11.72 -23.40
CA GLU A 376 -6.05 -11.83 -22.09
C GLU A 376 -6.59 -10.49 -21.55
N LEU A 377 -6.33 -9.39 -22.24
CA LEU A 377 -6.92 -8.06 -21.96
C LEU A 377 -8.39 -7.98 -22.34
#